data_529096b14ace974bc090fa07b17eef0e
#
_entry.id   529096b14ace974bc090fa07b17eef0e
#
_cell.length_a   1.000
_cell.length_b   1.000
_cell.length_c   1.000
_cell.angle_alpha   90.00
_cell.angle_beta   90.00
_cell.angle_gamma   90.00
#
_symmetry.space_group_name_H-M   'P 1'
#
loop_
_entity.id
_entity.type
_entity.pdbx_description
1 polymer ?
#
loop_
_entity_poly.entity_id
_entity_poly.type
_entity_poly.pdbx_seq_one_letter_code
_entity_poly.pdbx_strand_id
1 'polypeptide(L)'
;MSKIIGIDLGTTNSCVSVMEGGEAKVIANPEGNRTTPSVVAFKNGERIVGDAAKRQLITNKDTVYSIKRLMGTDKKVTLEGKEYTPQEISAMILTYLKSYAEAYLGEKVEKAVITVPAYFNDAQRQATKDAGKIAGLDVVRIINEPTASALAFGSDKETSKEQKILVYDLGGGTFDVSILDIADGTFEVLSTNGDTHLGGDDFDEAIINWLADNFKRENNIDLRQDKMALQRLKEAAEKAKKDLSGMVQTQISLPFISAGPAGPLHLEATLTRAQFNEMTKGLVERTLIPVRQALKDAGLTANDIHQVLLVGGSTRIPAVQEAIKNELGKEPNKSVNPDECVSLGAAIQGGVIAGDVKDVLLLDVTPLSLGIETMGGVMTVLIPRNTTIPTSKSQIFSTAADNQPAVDIHVLQGERPMAQDNKTLGNFQLDGIAPARRGVPQIEVTFDIDVNGIVHVTAVDKATNKKQSITITNSSGLSEDEIDRMVKEAEAHKAEDDKRKEEIETKNRAEAFIHQIDETLQNENANVTEEQKAEVKKLRDELQEAIDKNDTEGLKTKLDALEKAANEMAQAMYQSQAGQQAAGDAAGNSTSANDDVVDADFQEKK
;
A
#
# COMPACT_ATOMS: atom_id res chain seq x y z
N MET A 1 -19.11 -17.58 3.90
CA MET A 1 -18.83 -16.58 2.85
C MET A 1 -17.35 -16.31 2.89
N SER A 2 -16.67 -16.20 1.74
CA SER A 2 -15.24 -15.82 1.74
C SER A 2 -15.07 -14.44 2.40
N LYS A 3 -14.06 -14.29 3.25
CA LYS A 3 -13.78 -13.02 3.92
C LYS A 3 -13.37 -11.95 2.92
N ILE A 4 -13.77 -10.71 3.18
CA ILE A 4 -13.35 -9.53 2.41
C ILE A 4 -12.22 -8.87 3.18
N ILE A 5 -11.05 -8.71 2.57
CA ILE A 5 -9.94 -7.97 3.18
C ILE A 5 -9.98 -6.50 2.81
N GLY A 6 -9.53 -5.65 3.74
CA GLY A 6 -9.32 -4.23 3.50
C GLY A 6 -7.84 -3.97 3.23
N ILE A 7 -7.53 -3.31 2.12
CA ILE A 7 -6.15 -3.02 1.72
C ILE A 7 -5.96 -1.52 1.58
N ASP A 8 -5.02 -0.98 2.32
CA ASP A 8 -4.38 0.29 2.03
C ASP A 8 -3.21 0.05 1.08
N LEU A 9 -3.38 0.40 -0.19
CA LEU A 9 -2.32 0.34 -1.20
C LEU A 9 -1.56 1.67 -1.22
N GLY A 10 -0.71 1.89 -0.22
CA GLY A 10 0.02 3.15 -0.03
C GLY A 10 1.20 3.35 -0.99
N THR A 11 1.62 4.60 -1.18
CA THR A 11 2.78 4.96 -2.04
C THR A 11 4.08 4.35 -1.50
N THR A 12 4.30 4.45 -0.20
CA THR A 12 5.54 4.02 0.46
C THR A 12 5.35 2.69 1.19
N ASN A 13 4.25 2.54 1.90
CA ASN A 13 3.90 1.33 2.64
C ASN A 13 2.45 0.98 2.37
N SER A 14 2.16 -0.30 2.32
CA SER A 14 0.81 -0.87 2.23
C SER A 14 0.45 -1.61 3.50
N CYS A 15 -0.84 -1.72 3.77
CA CYS A 15 -1.36 -2.40 4.96
C CYS A 15 -2.59 -3.23 4.59
N VAL A 16 -2.75 -4.39 5.21
CA VAL A 16 -3.94 -5.25 5.02
C VAL A 16 -4.59 -5.56 6.35
N SER A 17 -5.91 -5.50 6.36
CA SER A 17 -6.76 -5.72 7.53
C SER A 17 -7.95 -6.60 7.19
N VAL A 18 -8.57 -7.20 8.20
CA VAL A 18 -9.75 -8.03 8.06
C VAL A 18 -10.70 -7.83 9.24
N MET A 19 -12.00 -8.03 9.01
CA MET A 19 -12.98 -8.13 10.12
C MET A 19 -12.90 -9.49 10.78
N GLU A 20 -12.67 -9.50 12.09
CA GLU A 20 -12.59 -10.71 12.90
C GLU A 20 -13.20 -10.48 14.28
N GLY A 21 -14.20 -11.28 14.62
CA GLY A 21 -14.89 -11.17 15.91
C GLY A 21 -15.65 -9.85 16.12
N GLY A 22 -16.04 -9.17 15.03
CA GLY A 22 -16.73 -7.87 15.09
C GLY A 22 -15.78 -6.65 15.10
N GLU A 23 -14.47 -6.88 15.10
CA GLU A 23 -13.45 -5.83 15.10
C GLU A 23 -12.58 -5.90 13.85
N ALA A 24 -12.11 -4.74 13.37
CA ALA A 24 -11.13 -4.69 12.30
C ALA A 24 -9.72 -4.91 12.87
N LYS A 25 -8.96 -5.83 12.28
CA LYS A 25 -7.60 -6.19 12.72
C LYS A 25 -6.62 -6.11 11.57
N VAL A 26 -5.46 -5.51 11.83
CA VAL A 26 -4.34 -5.51 10.90
C VAL A 26 -3.66 -6.88 10.89
N ILE A 27 -3.41 -7.41 9.71
CA ILE A 27 -2.64 -8.64 9.51
C ILE A 27 -1.17 -8.26 9.36
N ALA A 28 -0.31 -8.80 10.22
CA ALA A 28 1.13 -8.60 10.14
C ALA A 28 1.72 -9.37 8.95
N ASN A 29 2.74 -8.79 8.32
CA ASN A 29 3.48 -9.47 7.26
C ASN A 29 4.38 -10.60 7.82
N PRO A 30 5.00 -11.43 6.96
CA PRO A 30 5.86 -12.54 7.40
C PRO A 30 7.06 -12.11 8.27
N GLU A 31 7.51 -10.87 8.16
CA GLU A 31 8.56 -10.29 9.00
C GLU A 31 8.03 -9.75 10.36
N GLY A 32 6.73 -9.86 10.61
CA GLY A 32 6.08 -9.40 11.85
C GLY A 32 5.72 -7.91 11.85
N ASN A 33 5.93 -7.19 10.74
CA ASN A 33 5.57 -5.79 10.62
C ASN A 33 4.08 -5.62 10.28
N ARG A 34 3.47 -4.57 10.80
CA ARG A 34 2.04 -4.27 10.55
C ARG A 34 1.81 -3.53 9.23
N THR A 35 2.86 -2.99 8.64
CA THR A 35 2.88 -2.40 7.30
C THR A 35 3.95 -3.08 6.44
N THR A 36 3.73 -3.12 5.13
CA THR A 36 4.62 -3.73 4.15
C THR A 36 5.12 -2.64 3.20
N PRO A 37 6.44 -2.47 3.02
CA PRO A 37 6.96 -1.53 2.03
C PRO A 37 6.41 -1.80 0.64
N SER A 38 5.92 -0.76 -0.05
CA SER A 38 5.41 -0.84 -1.43
C SER A 38 6.58 -0.86 -2.42
N VAL A 39 7.44 -1.86 -2.29
CA VAL A 39 8.67 -2.04 -3.05
C VAL A 39 8.67 -3.41 -3.71
N VAL A 40 9.06 -3.45 -4.99
CA VAL A 40 9.21 -4.67 -5.78
C VAL A 40 10.62 -4.70 -6.35
N ALA A 41 11.30 -5.83 -6.26
CA ALA A 41 12.60 -6.08 -6.85
C ALA A 41 12.57 -7.36 -7.67
N PHE A 42 13.42 -7.42 -8.71
CA PHE A 42 13.71 -8.63 -9.46
C PHE A 42 15.19 -8.98 -9.32
N LYS A 43 15.47 -10.25 -9.13
CA LYS A 43 16.82 -10.76 -9.07
C LYS A 43 16.88 -12.18 -9.60
N ASN A 44 17.61 -12.39 -10.70
CA ASN A 44 17.74 -13.69 -11.37
C ASN A 44 16.37 -14.31 -11.76
N GLY A 45 15.45 -13.49 -12.25
CA GLY A 45 14.09 -13.89 -12.58
C GLY A 45 13.14 -14.05 -11.38
N GLU A 46 13.63 -13.89 -10.16
CA GLU A 46 12.83 -13.97 -8.94
C GLU A 46 12.22 -12.61 -8.59
N ARG A 47 10.91 -12.61 -8.30
CA ARG A 47 10.17 -11.45 -7.82
C ARG A 47 10.23 -11.39 -6.29
N ILE A 48 10.66 -10.26 -5.76
CA ILE A 48 10.80 -10.01 -4.32
C ILE A 48 9.94 -8.79 -3.99
N VAL A 49 9.18 -8.83 -2.90
CA VAL A 49 8.26 -7.74 -2.51
C VAL A 49 8.44 -7.41 -1.03
N GLY A 50 8.14 -6.17 -0.64
CA GLY A 50 8.10 -5.75 0.74
C GLY A 50 9.47 -5.45 1.35
N ASP A 51 9.66 -5.86 2.60
CA ASP A 51 10.89 -5.58 3.37
C ASP A 51 12.14 -6.17 2.70
N ALA A 52 12.04 -7.37 2.14
CA ALA A 52 13.14 -8.02 1.43
C ALA A 52 13.54 -7.25 0.16
N ALA A 53 12.58 -6.69 -0.59
CA ALA A 53 12.84 -5.82 -1.73
C ALA A 53 13.42 -4.47 -1.29
N LYS A 54 12.90 -3.88 -0.21
CA LYS A 54 13.39 -2.60 0.34
C LYS A 54 14.87 -2.68 0.71
N ARG A 55 15.32 -3.80 1.28
CA ARG A 55 16.74 -4.02 1.60
C ARG A 55 17.64 -4.05 0.37
N GLN A 56 17.09 -4.27 -0.83
CA GLN A 56 17.86 -4.33 -2.08
C GLN A 56 17.94 -3.00 -2.84
N LEU A 57 17.27 -1.96 -2.38
CA LEU A 57 17.22 -0.65 -3.06
C LEU A 57 18.58 -0.07 -3.43
N ILE A 58 19.62 -0.29 -2.60
CA ILE A 58 20.97 0.18 -2.86
C ILE A 58 21.72 -0.72 -3.85
N THR A 59 21.56 -2.03 -3.74
CA THR A 59 22.43 -3.01 -4.41
C THR A 59 21.83 -3.57 -5.68
N ASN A 60 20.51 -3.48 -5.86
CA ASN A 60 19.79 -4.03 -6.98
C ASN A 60 19.12 -2.91 -7.80
N LYS A 61 19.64 -2.65 -9.01
CA LYS A 61 19.09 -1.64 -9.93
C LYS A 61 17.67 -1.97 -10.42
N ASP A 62 17.30 -3.25 -10.39
CA ASP A 62 15.99 -3.76 -10.81
C ASP A 62 15.03 -3.78 -9.62
N THR A 63 14.98 -2.65 -8.89
CA THR A 63 14.09 -2.41 -7.75
C THR A 63 13.27 -1.16 -8.00
N VAL A 64 11.96 -1.24 -7.81
CA VAL A 64 11.01 -0.14 -7.99
C VAL A 64 10.26 0.15 -6.69
N TYR A 65 10.04 1.43 -6.41
CA TYR A 65 9.27 1.96 -5.28
C TYR A 65 8.44 3.16 -5.72
N SER A 66 7.51 3.61 -4.88
CA SER A 66 6.62 4.76 -5.14
C SER A 66 5.85 4.65 -6.46
N ILE A 67 5.56 3.43 -6.92
CA ILE A 67 4.89 3.17 -8.21
C ILE A 67 3.50 3.81 -8.28
N LYS A 68 2.82 3.98 -7.14
CA LYS A 68 1.49 4.61 -7.05
C LYS A 68 1.45 6.01 -7.67
N ARG A 69 2.57 6.76 -7.66
CA ARG A 69 2.68 8.07 -8.32
C ARG A 69 2.57 8.01 -9.85
N LEU A 70 2.73 6.82 -10.44
CA LEU A 70 2.62 6.59 -11.88
C LEU A 70 1.27 5.98 -12.29
N MET A 71 0.39 5.66 -11.32
CA MET A 71 -0.93 5.09 -11.60
C MET A 71 -1.76 6.02 -12.50
N GLY A 72 -2.45 5.44 -13.46
CA GLY A 72 -3.24 6.19 -14.45
C GLY A 72 -2.40 6.92 -15.51
N THR A 73 -1.11 6.56 -15.67
CA THR A 73 -0.23 7.08 -16.74
C THR A 73 0.27 5.95 -17.61
N ASP A 74 0.75 6.27 -18.82
CA ASP A 74 1.35 5.33 -19.79
C ASP A 74 2.83 5.02 -19.50
N LYS A 75 3.36 5.53 -18.39
CA LYS A 75 4.76 5.32 -18.02
C LYS A 75 4.96 3.86 -17.60
N LYS A 76 6.04 3.27 -18.10
CA LYS A 76 6.46 1.92 -17.75
C LYS A 76 7.77 1.96 -16.97
N VAL A 77 8.02 0.93 -16.17
CA VAL A 77 9.29 0.70 -15.50
C VAL A 77 9.95 -0.56 -16.07
N THR A 78 11.27 -0.53 -16.23
CA THR A 78 12.02 -1.66 -16.77
C THR A 78 12.74 -2.38 -15.63
N LEU A 79 12.48 -3.68 -15.46
CA LEU A 79 13.11 -4.55 -14.48
C LEU A 79 13.61 -5.79 -15.20
N GLU A 80 14.89 -6.14 -15.05
CA GLU A 80 15.58 -7.24 -15.77
C GLU A 80 15.28 -7.26 -17.28
N GLY A 81 15.19 -6.07 -17.90
CA GLY A 81 14.97 -5.92 -19.34
C GLY A 81 13.52 -6.09 -19.81
N LYS A 82 12.57 -6.38 -18.90
CA LYS A 82 11.13 -6.42 -19.19
C LYS A 82 10.47 -5.12 -18.73
N GLU A 83 9.55 -4.60 -19.54
CA GLU A 83 8.74 -3.44 -19.19
C GLU A 83 7.48 -3.86 -18.42
N TYR A 84 7.17 -3.11 -17.39
CA TYR A 84 5.98 -3.30 -16.55
C TYR A 84 5.20 -2.00 -16.42
N THR A 85 3.89 -2.09 -16.48
CA THR A 85 2.98 -0.99 -16.18
C THR A 85 2.89 -0.75 -14.66
N PRO A 86 2.45 0.44 -14.21
CA PRO A 86 2.20 0.69 -12.79
C PRO A 86 1.19 -0.29 -12.18
N GLN A 87 0.19 -0.72 -12.95
CA GLN A 87 -0.82 -1.69 -12.53
C GLN A 87 -0.20 -3.07 -12.26
N GLU A 88 0.70 -3.55 -13.13
CA GLU A 88 1.40 -4.83 -12.93
C GLU A 88 2.27 -4.81 -11.68
N ILE A 89 3.03 -3.74 -11.46
CA ILE A 89 3.85 -3.60 -10.23
C ILE A 89 2.97 -3.52 -8.98
N SER A 90 1.88 -2.76 -9.03
CA SER A 90 0.92 -2.67 -7.93
C SER A 90 0.24 -4.02 -7.66
N ALA A 91 -0.07 -4.79 -8.71
CA ALA A 91 -0.62 -6.14 -8.59
C ALA A 91 0.36 -7.11 -7.89
N MET A 92 1.67 -6.97 -8.11
CA MET A 92 2.67 -7.78 -7.40
C MET A 92 2.65 -7.49 -5.89
N ILE A 93 2.48 -6.22 -5.50
CA ILE A 93 2.32 -5.83 -4.09
C ILE A 93 1.03 -6.43 -3.54
N LEU A 94 -0.10 -6.27 -4.25
CA LEU A 94 -1.40 -6.83 -3.83
C LEU A 94 -1.37 -8.35 -3.70
N THR A 95 -0.70 -9.04 -4.62
CA THR A 95 -0.52 -10.50 -4.57
C THR A 95 0.24 -10.92 -3.31
N TYR A 96 1.29 -10.18 -2.94
CA TYR A 96 2.04 -10.44 -1.72
C TYR A 96 1.19 -10.21 -0.47
N LEU A 97 0.46 -9.09 -0.39
CA LEU A 97 -0.48 -8.81 0.70
C LEU A 97 -1.54 -9.91 0.84
N LYS A 98 -2.13 -10.32 -0.30
CA LYS A 98 -3.09 -11.42 -0.37
C LYS A 98 -2.51 -12.72 0.18
N SER A 99 -1.27 -13.07 -0.21
CA SER A 99 -0.65 -14.34 0.15
C SER A 99 -0.50 -14.54 1.64
N TYR A 100 -0.05 -13.51 2.38
CA TYR A 100 0.07 -13.64 3.83
C TYR A 100 -1.26 -13.41 4.56
N ALA A 101 -2.22 -12.69 3.95
CA ALA A 101 -3.58 -12.65 4.47
C ALA A 101 -4.26 -14.03 4.38
N GLU A 102 -4.07 -14.77 3.27
CA GLU A 102 -4.54 -16.16 3.13
C GLU A 102 -3.86 -17.10 4.14
N ALA A 103 -2.55 -16.92 4.35
CA ALA A 103 -1.81 -17.70 5.36
C ALA A 103 -2.33 -17.45 6.80
N TYR A 104 -2.63 -16.19 7.13
CA TYR A 104 -3.19 -15.81 8.42
C TYR A 104 -4.61 -16.38 8.62
N LEU A 105 -5.45 -16.29 7.58
CA LEU A 105 -6.86 -16.71 7.66
C LEU A 105 -7.05 -18.22 7.52
N GLY A 106 -6.06 -18.94 6.95
CA GLY A 106 -6.18 -20.37 6.64
C GLY A 106 -7.16 -20.69 5.50
N GLU A 107 -7.59 -19.67 4.74
CA GLU A 107 -8.52 -19.82 3.61
C GLU A 107 -8.14 -18.88 2.46
N LYS A 108 -8.63 -19.18 1.24
CA LYS A 108 -8.43 -18.32 0.07
C LYS A 108 -9.19 -17.00 0.22
N VAL A 109 -8.55 -15.93 -0.21
CA VAL A 109 -9.11 -14.58 -0.27
C VAL A 109 -9.39 -14.23 -1.73
N GLU A 110 -10.66 -14.03 -2.04
CA GLU A 110 -11.12 -13.71 -3.40
C GLU A 110 -11.54 -12.24 -3.53
N LYS A 111 -11.92 -11.58 -2.43
CA LYS A 111 -12.52 -10.25 -2.43
C LYS A 111 -11.73 -9.26 -1.58
N ALA A 112 -11.66 -8.03 -2.08
CA ALA A 112 -11.01 -6.94 -1.35
C ALA A 112 -11.74 -5.60 -1.52
N VAL A 113 -11.62 -4.76 -0.48
CA VAL A 113 -11.82 -3.31 -0.56
C VAL A 113 -10.43 -2.70 -0.64
N ILE A 114 -10.16 -1.88 -1.66
CA ILE A 114 -8.85 -1.24 -1.85
C ILE A 114 -9.02 0.28 -1.74
N THR A 115 -8.09 0.94 -1.08
CA THR A 115 -8.14 2.38 -0.88
C THR A 115 -7.37 3.14 -1.96
N VAL A 116 -7.82 4.36 -2.21
CA VAL A 116 -7.18 5.32 -3.10
C VAL A 116 -7.18 6.70 -2.45
N PRO A 117 -6.22 7.58 -2.78
CA PRO A 117 -6.31 8.99 -2.42
C PRO A 117 -7.63 9.59 -2.88
N ALA A 118 -8.23 10.47 -2.06
CA ALA A 118 -9.52 11.05 -2.37
C ALA A 118 -9.48 11.87 -3.67
N TYR A 119 -8.34 12.50 -3.95
CA TYR A 119 -8.13 13.33 -5.12
C TYR A 119 -7.63 12.57 -6.37
N PHE A 120 -7.63 11.22 -6.34
CA PHE A 120 -7.38 10.42 -7.54
C PHE A 120 -8.47 10.66 -8.58
N ASN A 121 -8.05 10.87 -9.83
CA ASN A 121 -8.94 10.95 -10.96
C ASN A 121 -9.45 9.55 -11.37
N ASP A 122 -10.40 9.51 -12.29
CA ASP A 122 -11.03 8.28 -12.76
C ASP A 122 -10.01 7.25 -13.29
N ALA A 123 -9.04 7.68 -14.10
CA ALA A 123 -8.01 6.82 -14.62
C ALA A 123 -7.15 6.15 -13.55
N GLN A 124 -6.82 6.86 -12.48
CA GLN A 124 -6.04 6.35 -11.36
C GLN A 124 -6.85 5.35 -10.53
N ARG A 125 -8.15 5.60 -10.36
CA ARG A 125 -9.10 4.69 -9.69
C ARG A 125 -9.27 3.39 -10.45
N GLN A 126 -9.50 3.49 -11.76
CA GLN A 126 -9.60 2.32 -12.64
C GLN A 126 -8.31 1.51 -12.65
N ALA A 127 -7.15 2.17 -12.80
CA ALA A 127 -5.84 1.51 -12.73
C ALA A 127 -5.62 0.73 -11.42
N THR A 128 -6.14 1.26 -10.30
CA THR A 128 -6.08 0.56 -9.00
C THR A 128 -6.99 -0.67 -8.98
N LYS A 129 -8.20 -0.56 -9.56
CA LYS A 129 -9.12 -1.70 -9.71
C LYS A 129 -8.54 -2.79 -10.60
N ASP A 130 -7.90 -2.40 -11.72
CA ASP A 130 -7.21 -3.31 -12.64
C ASP A 130 -6.05 -4.03 -11.95
N ALA A 131 -5.26 -3.33 -11.16
CA ALA A 131 -4.20 -3.94 -10.36
C ALA A 131 -4.72 -5.02 -9.39
N GLY A 132 -5.88 -4.77 -8.76
CA GLY A 132 -6.57 -5.76 -7.93
C GLY A 132 -7.00 -6.99 -8.74
N LYS A 133 -7.60 -6.77 -9.92
CA LYS A 133 -8.00 -7.85 -10.84
C LYS A 133 -6.80 -8.69 -11.29
N ILE A 134 -5.69 -8.05 -11.67
CA ILE A 134 -4.43 -8.73 -12.03
C ILE A 134 -3.88 -9.56 -10.87
N ALA A 135 -4.04 -9.10 -9.63
CA ALA A 135 -3.67 -9.86 -8.42
C ALA A 135 -4.65 -11.01 -8.08
N GLY A 136 -5.68 -11.23 -8.90
CA GLY A 136 -6.71 -12.26 -8.69
C GLY A 136 -7.64 -11.90 -7.51
N LEU A 137 -7.94 -10.61 -7.33
CA LEU A 137 -8.90 -10.09 -6.36
C LEU A 137 -10.11 -9.50 -7.07
N ASP A 138 -11.31 -9.91 -6.67
CA ASP A 138 -12.54 -9.18 -6.96
C ASP A 138 -12.58 -7.92 -6.09
N VAL A 139 -12.30 -6.77 -6.68
CA VAL A 139 -12.33 -5.47 -5.99
C VAL A 139 -13.76 -5.01 -5.86
N VAL A 140 -14.40 -5.41 -4.76
CA VAL A 140 -15.83 -5.14 -4.49
C VAL A 140 -16.11 -3.67 -4.20
N ARG A 141 -15.10 -2.91 -3.78
CA ARG A 141 -15.18 -1.46 -3.56
C ARG A 141 -13.81 -0.80 -3.68
N ILE A 142 -13.77 0.35 -4.32
CA ILE A 142 -12.70 1.36 -4.15
C ILE A 142 -13.23 2.40 -3.15
N ILE A 143 -12.45 2.71 -2.12
CA ILE A 143 -12.82 3.69 -1.08
C ILE A 143 -11.71 4.74 -0.93
N ASN A 144 -12.08 5.98 -0.66
CA ASN A 144 -11.12 7.05 -0.43
C ASN A 144 -10.40 6.87 0.92
N GLU A 145 -9.09 7.09 0.96
CA GLU A 145 -8.23 6.94 2.15
C GLU A 145 -8.74 7.75 3.36
N PRO A 146 -9.07 9.05 3.23
CA PRO A 146 -9.59 9.82 4.35
C PRO A 146 -10.97 9.32 4.82
N THR A 147 -11.78 8.81 3.91
CA THR A 147 -13.10 8.24 4.24
C THR A 147 -12.94 6.93 5.01
N ALA A 148 -12.03 6.06 4.58
CA ALA A 148 -11.68 4.84 5.32
C ALA A 148 -11.16 5.17 6.73
N SER A 149 -10.30 6.18 6.86
CA SER A 149 -9.78 6.63 8.16
C SER A 149 -10.88 7.15 9.09
N ALA A 150 -11.87 7.86 8.55
CA ALA A 150 -13.03 8.32 9.32
C ALA A 150 -13.89 7.14 9.79
N LEU A 151 -14.08 6.09 8.96
CA LEU A 151 -14.77 4.86 9.37
C LEU A 151 -14.05 4.18 10.54
N ALA A 152 -12.72 4.04 10.47
CA ALA A 152 -11.92 3.46 11.55
C ALA A 152 -12.04 4.27 12.84
N PHE A 153 -12.07 5.60 12.74
CA PHE A 153 -12.25 6.49 13.89
C PHE A 153 -13.65 6.42 14.50
N GLY A 154 -14.69 6.34 13.65
CA GLY A 154 -16.09 6.36 14.11
C GLY A 154 -16.58 5.02 14.63
N SER A 155 -15.98 3.90 14.23
CA SER A 155 -16.41 2.56 14.64
C SER A 155 -16.28 2.29 16.14
N ASP A 156 -15.34 2.97 16.81
CA ASP A 156 -15.07 2.79 18.25
C ASP A 156 -15.86 3.75 19.15
N LYS A 157 -16.74 4.58 18.59
CA LYS A 157 -17.45 5.63 19.34
C LYS A 157 -18.95 5.51 19.17
N GLU A 158 -19.69 5.76 20.25
CA GLU A 158 -21.11 6.05 20.19
C GLU A 158 -21.31 7.36 19.40
N THR A 159 -21.50 7.23 18.07
CA THR A 159 -21.67 8.36 17.13
C THR A 159 -23.08 8.96 17.17
N SER A 160 -23.67 9.04 18.34
CA SER A 160 -25.02 9.61 18.54
C SER A 160 -25.08 11.14 18.41
N LYS A 161 -23.93 11.82 18.25
CA LYS A 161 -23.86 13.27 18.06
C LYS A 161 -23.27 13.59 16.70
N GLU A 162 -23.94 14.46 15.96
CA GLU A 162 -23.41 15.06 14.73
C GLU A 162 -22.02 15.67 14.97
N GLN A 163 -21.03 15.26 14.19
CA GLN A 163 -19.65 15.72 14.29
C GLN A 163 -19.09 15.99 12.90
N LYS A 164 -18.58 17.20 12.70
CA LYS A 164 -17.82 17.54 11.50
C LYS A 164 -16.35 17.28 11.75
N ILE A 165 -15.77 16.38 10.95
CA ILE A 165 -14.39 15.91 11.08
C ILE A 165 -13.61 16.33 9.86
N LEU A 166 -12.44 16.92 10.08
CA LEU A 166 -11.47 17.14 9.03
C LEU A 166 -10.40 16.04 9.10
N VAL A 167 -10.29 15.26 8.05
CA VAL A 167 -9.22 14.26 7.87
C VAL A 167 -8.11 14.89 7.04
N TYR A 168 -6.91 14.96 7.62
CA TYR A 168 -5.69 15.47 7.01
C TYR A 168 -4.74 14.31 6.77
N ASP A 169 -4.66 13.84 5.53
CA ASP A 169 -3.87 12.68 5.14
C ASP A 169 -2.64 13.11 4.36
N LEU A 170 -1.46 13.05 5.02
CA LEU A 170 -0.18 13.31 4.39
C LEU A 170 0.63 12.01 4.35
N GLY A 171 0.51 11.32 3.24
CA GLY A 171 1.21 10.08 2.95
C GLY A 171 2.66 10.26 2.50
N GLY A 172 3.22 9.22 1.89
CA GLY A 172 4.56 9.29 1.30
C GLY A 172 4.59 10.06 -0.02
N GLY A 173 3.51 10.01 -0.82
CA GLY A 173 3.48 10.57 -2.17
C GLY A 173 2.34 11.52 -2.46
N THR A 174 1.29 11.51 -1.67
CA THR A 174 0.06 12.29 -1.87
C THR A 174 -0.35 13.00 -0.58
N PHE A 175 -1.04 14.10 -0.74
CA PHE A 175 -1.73 14.83 0.30
C PHE A 175 -3.22 14.94 -0.03
N ASP A 176 -4.06 14.53 0.91
CA ASP A 176 -5.50 14.65 0.81
C ASP A 176 -6.09 15.29 2.07
N VAL A 177 -7.14 16.07 1.88
CA VAL A 177 -7.95 16.60 2.97
C VAL A 177 -9.41 16.38 2.64
N SER A 178 -10.17 15.83 3.57
CA SER A 178 -11.60 15.64 3.43
C SER A 178 -12.32 16.13 4.68
N ILE A 179 -13.49 16.74 4.49
CA ILE A 179 -14.38 17.15 5.56
C ILE A 179 -15.61 16.24 5.50
N LEU A 180 -15.89 15.58 6.61
CA LEU A 180 -17.00 14.66 6.74
C LEU A 180 -17.95 15.12 7.84
N ASP A 181 -19.23 14.88 7.62
CA ASP A 181 -20.25 14.90 8.65
C ASP A 181 -20.56 13.48 9.08
N ILE A 182 -20.47 13.22 10.37
CA ILE A 182 -20.72 11.90 10.95
C ILE A 182 -21.88 12.03 11.93
N ALA A 183 -22.98 11.34 11.64
CA ALA A 183 -24.17 11.32 12.48
C ALA A 183 -24.89 9.96 12.35
N ASP A 184 -25.26 9.36 13.47
CA ASP A 184 -26.10 8.15 13.53
C ASP A 184 -25.66 7.02 12.57
N GLY A 185 -24.34 6.74 12.52
CA GLY A 185 -23.76 5.73 11.64
C GLY A 185 -23.63 6.15 10.17
N THR A 186 -24.07 7.36 9.80
CA THR A 186 -23.87 7.92 8.46
C THR A 186 -22.58 8.71 8.41
N PHE A 187 -21.77 8.44 7.41
CA PHE A 187 -20.52 9.13 7.09
C PHE A 187 -20.70 9.82 5.74
N GLU A 188 -20.94 11.10 5.76
CA GLU A 188 -21.15 11.92 4.56
C GLU A 188 -19.91 12.80 4.32
N VAL A 189 -19.27 12.64 3.16
CA VAL A 189 -18.20 13.54 2.73
C VAL A 189 -18.84 14.82 2.20
N LEU A 190 -18.52 15.96 2.83
CA LEU A 190 -18.99 17.28 2.43
C LEU A 190 -18.10 17.89 1.34
N SER A 191 -16.80 17.72 1.46
CA SER A 191 -15.84 18.19 0.47
C SER A 191 -14.53 17.41 0.57
N THR A 192 -13.80 17.37 -0.54
CA THR A 192 -12.44 16.84 -0.60
C THR A 192 -11.57 17.71 -1.50
N ASN A 193 -10.29 17.80 -1.16
CA ASN A 193 -9.27 18.46 -1.96
C ASN A 193 -7.92 17.83 -1.71
N GLY A 194 -6.89 18.11 -2.53
CA GLY A 194 -5.59 17.48 -2.32
C GLY A 194 -4.52 17.90 -3.32
N ASP A 195 -3.35 17.29 -3.16
CA ASP A 195 -2.21 17.42 -4.07
C ASP A 195 -1.59 16.04 -4.27
N THR A 196 -1.77 15.46 -5.46
CA THR A 196 -1.30 14.10 -5.81
C THR A 196 0.21 14.00 -5.99
N HIS A 197 0.95 15.11 -5.84
CA HIS A 197 2.40 15.19 -5.97
C HIS A 197 3.04 15.90 -4.76
N LEU A 198 2.47 15.71 -3.58
CA LEU A 198 2.98 16.24 -2.32
C LEU A 198 2.92 15.15 -1.25
N GLY A 199 4.05 14.80 -0.67
CA GLY A 199 4.14 13.78 0.37
C GLY A 199 5.52 13.67 1.00
N GLY A 200 5.72 12.67 1.84
CA GLY A 200 6.98 12.44 2.57
C GLY A 200 8.22 12.33 1.70
N ASP A 201 8.08 11.84 0.45
CA ASP A 201 9.17 11.75 -0.52
C ASP A 201 9.72 13.14 -0.90
N ASP A 202 8.87 14.17 -0.92
CA ASP A 202 9.28 15.56 -1.22
C ASP A 202 10.06 16.16 -0.04
N PHE A 203 9.70 15.79 1.20
CA PHE A 203 10.47 16.15 2.38
C PHE A 203 11.84 15.46 2.40
N ASP A 204 11.91 14.19 1.98
CA ASP A 204 13.17 13.47 1.81
C ASP A 204 14.04 14.12 0.75
N GLU A 205 13.45 14.52 -0.38
CA GLU A 205 14.18 15.18 -1.46
C GLU A 205 14.81 16.51 -1.02
N ALA A 206 14.16 17.26 -0.15
CA ALA A 206 14.75 18.47 0.44
C ALA A 206 16.04 18.16 1.21
N ILE A 207 16.05 17.07 2.01
CA ILE A 207 17.25 16.63 2.73
C ILE A 207 18.32 16.10 1.76
N ILE A 208 17.93 15.32 0.74
CA ILE A 208 18.85 14.80 -0.28
C ILE A 208 19.57 15.95 -0.98
N ASN A 209 18.83 16.95 -1.42
CA ASN A 209 19.39 18.11 -2.08
C ASN A 209 20.34 18.89 -1.17
N TRP A 210 19.95 19.10 0.09
CA TRP A 210 20.81 19.76 1.06
C TRP A 210 22.14 19.01 1.29
N LEU A 211 22.09 17.67 1.44
CA LEU A 211 23.29 16.83 1.61
C LEU A 211 24.17 16.86 0.36
N ALA A 212 23.57 16.68 -0.82
CA ALA A 212 24.29 16.65 -2.09
C ALA A 212 24.96 17.99 -2.42
N ASP A 213 24.27 19.11 -2.16
CA ASP A 213 24.81 20.45 -2.41
C ASP A 213 25.93 20.80 -1.43
N ASN A 214 25.84 20.38 -0.17
CA ASN A 214 26.93 20.52 0.80
C ASN A 214 28.16 19.73 0.34
N PHE A 215 27.97 18.44 0.02
CA PHE A 215 29.06 17.58 -0.45
C PHE A 215 29.71 18.11 -1.74
N LYS A 216 28.91 18.62 -2.68
CA LYS A 216 29.37 19.22 -3.92
C LYS A 216 30.23 20.47 -3.69
N ARG A 217 29.86 21.30 -2.70
CA ARG A 217 30.65 22.50 -2.34
C ARG A 217 32.01 22.13 -1.75
N GLU A 218 32.10 21.04 -0.99
CA GLU A 218 33.33 20.62 -0.33
C GLU A 218 34.25 19.82 -1.25
N ASN A 219 33.66 18.93 -2.09
CA ASN A 219 34.41 17.93 -2.84
C ASN A 219 34.33 18.12 -4.37
N ASN A 220 33.53 19.07 -4.87
CA ASN A 220 33.25 19.29 -6.29
C ASN A 220 32.66 18.05 -7.01
N ILE A 221 31.95 17.18 -6.28
CA ILE A 221 31.30 15.98 -6.77
C ILE A 221 29.81 16.04 -6.44
N ASP A 222 28.96 15.86 -7.45
CA ASP A 222 27.51 15.80 -7.27
C ASP A 222 27.06 14.34 -7.09
N LEU A 223 26.73 13.97 -5.86
CA LEU A 223 26.32 12.61 -5.50
C LEU A 223 25.03 12.15 -6.20
N ARG A 224 24.23 13.09 -6.71
CA ARG A 224 22.98 12.78 -7.45
C ARG A 224 23.24 12.16 -8.82
N GLN A 225 24.46 12.26 -9.34
CA GLN A 225 24.87 11.65 -10.62
C GLN A 225 25.25 10.18 -10.47
N ASP A 226 25.55 9.72 -9.24
CA ASP A 226 25.84 8.32 -8.93
C ASP A 226 24.59 7.66 -8.33
N LYS A 227 24.06 6.64 -9.02
CA LYS A 227 22.86 5.93 -8.60
C LYS A 227 22.98 5.29 -7.22
N MET A 228 24.15 4.72 -6.90
CA MET A 228 24.36 4.09 -5.58
C MET A 228 24.46 5.14 -4.47
N ALA A 229 25.19 6.23 -4.72
CA ALA A 229 25.27 7.34 -3.78
C ALA A 229 23.88 7.98 -3.55
N LEU A 230 23.14 8.23 -4.62
CA LEU A 230 21.77 8.79 -4.55
C LEU A 230 20.84 7.88 -3.73
N GLN A 231 20.90 6.56 -3.92
CA GLN A 231 20.06 5.64 -3.17
C GLN A 231 20.41 5.65 -1.67
N ARG A 232 21.70 5.71 -1.33
CA ARG A 232 22.16 5.84 0.06
C ARG A 232 21.73 7.17 0.69
N LEU A 233 21.76 8.26 -0.10
CA LEU A 233 21.21 9.56 0.32
C LEU A 233 19.72 9.48 0.63
N LYS A 234 18.93 8.79 -0.21
CA LYS A 234 17.48 8.60 0.02
C LYS A 234 17.17 7.89 1.33
N GLU A 235 17.86 6.78 1.59
CA GLU A 235 17.68 6.03 2.85
C GLU A 235 18.09 6.85 4.08
N ALA A 236 19.19 7.59 3.98
CA ALA A 236 19.65 8.46 5.04
C ALA A 236 18.70 9.64 5.28
N ALA A 237 18.13 10.21 4.22
CA ALA A 237 17.15 11.28 4.29
C ALA A 237 15.83 10.81 4.93
N GLU A 238 15.27 9.67 4.50
CA GLU A 238 14.07 9.08 5.11
C GLU A 238 14.30 8.81 6.61
N LYS A 239 15.46 8.25 6.96
CA LYS A 239 15.82 8.02 8.36
C LYS A 239 15.91 9.33 9.14
N ALA A 240 16.62 10.32 8.61
CA ALA A 240 16.79 11.63 9.26
C ALA A 240 15.44 12.33 9.48
N LYS A 241 14.54 12.29 8.47
CA LYS A 241 13.16 12.81 8.60
C LYS A 241 12.41 12.13 9.75
N LYS A 242 12.49 10.81 9.84
CA LYS A 242 11.86 10.04 10.93
C LYS A 242 12.47 10.36 12.30
N ASP A 243 13.79 10.42 12.40
CA ASP A 243 14.50 10.76 13.63
C ASP A 243 14.11 12.16 14.13
N LEU A 244 14.03 13.15 13.23
CA LEU A 244 13.66 14.53 13.55
C LEU A 244 12.19 14.70 13.96
N SER A 245 11.34 13.71 13.79
CA SER A 245 9.99 13.71 14.36
C SER A 245 10.02 13.54 15.89
N GLY A 246 11.01 12.81 16.42
CA GLY A 246 11.20 12.59 17.86
C GLY A 246 12.35 13.40 18.48
N MET A 247 13.40 13.73 17.71
CA MET A 247 14.63 14.35 18.17
C MET A 247 14.78 15.78 17.63
N VAL A 248 15.55 16.62 18.32
CA VAL A 248 15.85 18.00 17.89
C VAL A 248 16.98 18.06 16.85
N GLN A 249 17.79 17.02 16.75
CA GLN A 249 18.86 16.86 15.75
C GLN A 249 19.16 15.39 15.51
N THR A 250 19.72 15.08 14.35
CA THR A 250 20.22 13.74 13.99
C THR A 250 21.55 13.84 13.28
N GLN A 251 22.36 12.78 13.37
CA GLN A 251 23.62 12.65 12.65
C GLN A 251 23.42 11.74 11.44
N ILE A 252 23.93 12.18 10.30
CA ILE A 252 23.93 11.44 9.04
C ILE A 252 25.39 11.11 8.73
N SER A 253 25.70 9.81 8.67
CA SER A 253 27.03 9.31 8.34
C SER A 253 26.95 8.29 7.23
N LEU A 254 27.56 8.60 6.10
CA LEU A 254 27.63 7.76 4.90
C LEU A 254 29.09 7.54 4.52
N PRO A 255 29.76 6.55 5.14
CA PRO A 255 31.15 6.23 4.84
C PRO A 255 31.28 5.70 3.41
N PHE A 256 32.38 6.02 2.73
CA PHE A 256 32.70 5.56 1.38
C PHE A 256 31.60 5.89 0.37
N ILE A 257 31.02 7.11 0.45
CA ILE A 257 29.92 7.53 -0.42
C ILE A 257 30.38 7.82 -1.85
N SER A 258 31.64 8.23 -2.02
CA SER A 258 32.27 8.52 -3.30
C SER A 258 33.79 8.32 -3.22
N ALA A 259 34.49 8.53 -4.33
CA ALA A 259 35.94 8.50 -4.40
C ALA A 259 36.48 9.80 -5.02
N GLY A 260 37.46 10.38 -4.37
CA GLY A 260 38.19 11.55 -4.84
C GLY A 260 39.62 11.21 -5.27
N PRO A 261 40.41 12.19 -5.78
CA PRO A 261 41.79 11.98 -6.20
C PRO A 261 42.72 11.46 -5.06
N ALA A 262 42.38 11.81 -3.81
CA ALA A 262 43.17 11.42 -2.62
C ALA A 262 42.68 10.15 -1.93
N GLY A 263 41.64 9.50 -2.44
CA GLY A 263 41.07 8.28 -1.84
C GLY A 263 39.54 8.37 -1.62
N PRO A 264 39.00 7.45 -0.80
CA PRO A 264 37.56 7.41 -0.52
C PRO A 264 37.10 8.66 0.22
N LEU A 265 35.91 9.11 -0.11
CA LEU A 265 35.22 10.25 0.50
C LEU A 265 34.04 9.76 1.35
N HIS A 266 33.83 10.46 2.46
CA HIS A 266 32.77 10.20 3.41
C HIS A 266 31.87 11.42 3.50
N LEU A 267 30.56 11.21 3.74
CA LEU A 267 29.63 12.28 4.03
C LEU A 267 29.26 12.16 5.51
N GLU A 268 29.53 13.22 6.26
CA GLU A 268 29.09 13.37 7.64
C GLU A 268 28.40 14.72 7.80
N ALA A 269 27.19 14.71 8.33
CA ALA A 269 26.42 15.92 8.54
C ALA A 269 25.55 15.79 9.80
N THR A 270 25.34 16.90 10.46
CA THR A 270 24.36 17.03 11.54
C THR A 270 23.21 17.89 11.03
N LEU A 271 22.01 17.33 11.05
CA LEU A 271 20.79 18.03 10.66
C LEU A 271 19.94 18.31 11.89
N THR A 272 19.61 19.57 12.12
CA THR A 272 18.70 19.98 13.19
C THR A 272 17.26 20.05 12.68
N ARG A 273 16.28 19.86 13.57
CA ARG A 273 14.85 20.04 13.27
C ARG A 273 14.56 21.47 12.76
N ALA A 274 15.23 22.49 13.30
CA ALA A 274 15.06 23.87 12.85
C ALA A 274 15.48 24.05 11.38
N GLN A 275 16.62 23.48 10.97
CA GLN A 275 17.07 23.49 9.58
C GLN A 275 16.11 22.71 8.68
N PHE A 276 15.65 21.53 9.12
CA PHE A 276 14.67 20.74 8.40
C PHE A 276 13.36 21.49 8.20
N ASN A 277 12.84 22.13 9.25
CA ASN A 277 11.62 22.95 9.17
C ASN A 277 11.77 24.10 8.19
N GLU A 278 12.92 24.77 8.19
CA GLU A 278 13.17 25.90 7.27
C GLU A 278 13.21 25.43 5.81
N MET A 279 13.93 24.33 5.50
CA MET A 279 14.02 23.82 4.12
C MET A 279 12.69 23.24 3.60
N THR A 280 11.81 22.78 4.49
CA THR A 280 10.52 22.17 4.14
C THR A 280 9.30 23.06 4.37
N LYS A 281 9.51 24.30 4.81
CA LYS A 281 8.44 25.27 5.11
C LYS A 281 7.45 25.43 3.95
N GLY A 282 7.96 25.55 2.72
CA GLY A 282 7.12 25.67 1.53
C GLY A 282 6.25 24.42 1.27
N LEU A 283 6.74 23.21 1.62
CA LEU A 283 5.95 21.98 1.50
C LEU A 283 4.80 21.96 2.53
N VAL A 284 5.07 22.39 3.76
CA VAL A 284 4.05 22.50 4.80
C VAL A 284 2.99 23.54 4.41
N GLU A 285 3.39 24.71 3.91
CA GLU A 285 2.45 25.76 3.45
C GLU A 285 1.57 25.27 2.29
N ARG A 286 2.12 24.46 1.37
CA ARG A 286 1.35 23.85 0.27
C ARG A 286 0.20 22.99 0.77
N THR A 287 0.32 22.32 1.91
CA THR A 287 -0.78 21.50 2.47
C THR A 287 -1.96 22.35 2.96
N LEU A 288 -1.72 23.58 3.38
CA LEU A 288 -2.77 24.45 3.92
C LEU A 288 -3.69 25.02 2.82
N ILE A 289 -3.23 25.06 1.56
CA ILE A 289 -4.02 25.54 0.42
C ILE A 289 -5.24 24.62 0.20
N PRO A 290 -5.09 23.29 0.04
CA PRO A 290 -6.24 22.39 -0.05
C PRO A 290 -7.14 22.40 1.20
N VAL A 291 -6.58 22.58 2.40
CA VAL A 291 -7.37 22.69 3.65
C VAL A 291 -8.35 23.86 3.58
N ARG A 292 -7.85 25.04 3.23
CA ARG A 292 -8.68 26.24 3.09
C ARG A 292 -9.73 26.08 1.99
N GLN A 293 -9.35 25.45 0.87
CA GLN A 293 -10.27 25.21 -0.22
C GLN A 293 -11.37 24.21 0.16
N ALA A 294 -11.04 23.13 0.87
CA ALA A 294 -12.02 22.16 1.35
C ALA A 294 -13.03 22.81 2.31
N LEU A 295 -12.58 23.65 3.24
CA LEU A 295 -13.46 24.43 4.13
C LEU A 295 -14.42 25.33 3.34
N LYS A 296 -13.88 26.04 2.35
CA LYS A 296 -14.67 26.93 1.48
C LYS A 296 -15.70 26.14 0.68
N ASP A 297 -15.33 25.01 0.11
CA ASP A 297 -16.21 24.16 -0.71
C ASP A 297 -17.35 23.56 0.13
N ALA A 298 -17.05 23.19 1.39
CA ALA A 298 -18.06 22.73 2.34
C ALA A 298 -18.94 23.87 2.91
N GLY A 299 -18.63 25.14 2.64
CA GLY A 299 -19.30 26.29 3.25
C GLY A 299 -19.06 26.43 4.75
N LEU A 300 -17.91 25.91 5.24
CA LEU A 300 -17.58 25.84 6.66
C LEU A 300 -16.39 26.74 6.99
N THR A 301 -16.25 27.02 8.28
CA THR A 301 -15.11 27.72 8.87
C THR A 301 -14.34 26.76 9.80
N ALA A 302 -13.15 27.15 10.23
CA ALA A 302 -12.37 26.37 11.21
C ALA A 302 -13.14 26.07 12.51
N ASN A 303 -14.07 26.96 12.91
CA ASN A 303 -14.88 26.81 14.12
C ASN A 303 -15.90 25.68 14.01
N ASP A 304 -16.37 25.37 12.80
CA ASP A 304 -17.39 24.35 12.54
C ASP A 304 -16.79 22.93 12.58
N ILE A 305 -15.48 22.80 12.51
CA ILE A 305 -14.78 21.51 12.59
C ILE A 305 -14.71 21.08 14.07
N HIS A 306 -15.21 19.90 14.39
CA HIS A 306 -15.21 19.36 15.75
C HIS A 306 -13.90 18.59 16.07
N GLN A 307 -13.40 17.84 15.11
CA GLN A 307 -12.20 17.00 15.24
C GLN A 307 -11.30 17.12 14.01
N VAL A 308 -9.99 17.01 14.22
CA VAL A 308 -8.99 16.93 13.15
C VAL A 308 -8.26 15.60 13.29
N LEU A 309 -8.39 14.71 12.30
CA LEU A 309 -7.68 13.43 12.27
C LEU A 309 -6.43 13.54 11.43
N LEU A 310 -5.31 13.07 11.97
CA LEU A 310 -4.05 12.99 11.24
C LEU A 310 -3.84 11.57 10.72
N VAL A 311 -3.68 11.45 9.42
CA VAL A 311 -3.51 10.20 8.69
C VAL A 311 -2.24 10.29 7.83
N GLY A 312 -1.61 9.14 7.54
CA GLY A 312 -0.36 9.07 6.82
C GLY A 312 0.87 9.36 7.69
N GLY A 313 1.95 8.61 7.45
CA GLY A 313 3.15 8.66 8.27
C GLY A 313 3.84 10.03 8.33
N SER A 314 3.68 10.87 7.29
CA SER A 314 4.29 12.21 7.22
C SER A 314 3.61 13.24 8.14
N THR A 315 2.41 12.94 8.65
CA THR A 315 1.77 13.77 9.69
C THR A 315 2.46 13.69 11.05
N ARG A 316 3.42 12.78 11.21
CA ARG A 316 4.28 12.70 12.42
C ARG A 316 5.28 13.86 12.49
N ILE A 317 5.52 14.60 11.40
CA ILE A 317 6.41 15.76 11.35
C ILE A 317 5.83 16.88 12.23
N PRO A 318 6.57 17.35 13.27
CA PRO A 318 6.03 18.34 14.21
C PRO A 318 5.58 19.65 13.55
N ALA A 319 6.30 20.12 12.53
CA ALA A 319 5.93 21.34 11.80
C ALA A 319 4.59 21.21 11.09
N VAL A 320 4.24 20.02 10.57
CA VAL A 320 2.94 19.73 9.95
C VAL A 320 1.83 19.79 11.00
N GLN A 321 2.05 19.15 12.17
CA GLN A 321 1.07 19.16 13.27
C GLN A 321 0.80 20.58 13.79
N GLU A 322 1.85 21.37 13.94
CA GLU A 322 1.75 22.76 14.37
C GLU A 322 1.04 23.63 13.35
N ALA A 323 1.33 23.45 12.05
CA ALA A 323 0.70 24.21 10.98
C ALA A 323 -0.82 24.00 10.96
N ILE A 324 -1.30 22.74 11.00
CA ILE A 324 -2.74 22.45 10.96
C ILE A 324 -3.43 22.87 12.27
N LYS A 325 -2.75 22.73 13.41
CA LYS A 325 -3.24 23.25 14.69
C LYS A 325 -3.45 24.76 14.65
N ASN A 326 -2.48 25.50 14.11
CA ASN A 326 -2.57 26.95 14.00
C ASN A 326 -3.64 27.39 13.00
N GLU A 327 -3.80 26.68 11.88
CA GLU A 327 -4.81 26.97 10.86
C GLU A 327 -6.23 26.78 11.39
N LEU A 328 -6.48 25.70 12.15
CA LEU A 328 -7.82 25.37 12.63
C LEU A 328 -8.10 25.76 14.08
N GLY A 329 -7.08 26.20 14.83
CA GLY A 329 -7.23 26.52 16.25
C GLY A 329 -7.54 25.32 17.15
N LYS A 330 -7.28 24.09 16.68
CA LYS A 330 -7.65 22.84 17.36
C LYS A 330 -6.49 21.88 17.43
N GLU A 331 -6.37 21.18 18.55
CA GLU A 331 -5.38 20.10 18.71
C GLU A 331 -5.79 18.90 17.86
N PRO A 332 -4.91 18.41 16.97
CA PRO A 332 -5.20 17.22 16.19
C PRO A 332 -5.38 15.97 17.05
N ASN A 333 -6.37 15.14 16.69
CA ASN A 333 -6.63 13.87 17.35
C ASN A 333 -5.58 12.83 16.93
N LYS A 334 -4.97 12.16 17.91
CA LYS A 334 -3.93 11.14 17.75
C LYS A 334 -4.37 9.76 18.23
N SER A 335 -5.68 9.52 18.39
CA SER A 335 -6.20 8.25 18.90
C SER A 335 -6.09 7.10 17.90
N VAL A 336 -6.07 7.38 16.60
CA VAL A 336 -5.87 6.39 15.54
C VAL A 336 -4.40 6.30 15.14
N ASN A 337 -3.95 5.10 14.81
CA ASN A 337 -2.61 4.93 14.23
C ASN A 337 -2.64 5.41 12.76
N PRO A 338 -1.89 6.47 12.40
CA PRO A 338 -1.94 7.05 11.07
C PRO A 338 -1.44 6.12 9.95
N ASP A 339 -0.73 5.05 10.29
CA ASP A 339 -0.20 4.08 9.33
C ASP A 339 -1.14 2.88 9.10
N GLU A 340 -2.19 2.73 9.91
CA GLU A 340 -3.07 1.55 9.93
C GLU A 340 -4.55 1.87 9.72
N CYS A 341 -4.99 3.07 10.13
CA CYS A 341 -6.42 3.43 10.16
C CYS A 341 -7.09 3.32 8.79
N VAL A 342 -6.37 3.57 7.70
CA VAL A 342 -6.87 3.44 6.33
C VAL A 342 -7.27 1.99 6.02
N SER A 343 -6.38 1.03 6.30
CA SER A 343 -6.67 -0.39 6.05
C SER A 343 -7.76 -0.95 6.98
N LEU A 344 -7.78 -0.48 8.24
CA LEU A 344 -8.84 -0.83 9.19
C LEU A 344 -10.21 -0.36 8.70
N GLY A 345 -10.32 0.89 8.23
CA GLY A 345 -11.55 1.42 7.66
C GLY A 345 -11.97 0.68 6.38
N ALA A 346 -11.02 0.30 5.53
CA ALA A 346 -11.29 -0.54 4.37
C ALA A 346 -11.84 -1.92 4.77
N ALA A 347 -11.32 -2.52 5.86
CA ALA A 347 -11.84 -3.78 6.38
C ALA A 347 -13.27 -3.61 6.97
N ILE A 348 -13.55 -2.51 7.67
CA ILE A 348 -14.89 -2.19 8.16
C ILE A 348 -15.86 -2.08 6.98
N GLN A 349 -15.49 -1.38 5.91
CA GLN A 349 -16.28 -1.30 4.68
C GLN A 349 -16.50 -2.70 4.06
N GLY A 350 -15.50 -3.57 4.08
CA GLY A 350 -15.63 -4.97 3.70
C GLY A 350 -16.67 -5.70 4.55
N GLY A 351 -16.67 -5.47 5.86
CA GLY A 351 -17.67 -6.00 6.80
C GLY A 351 -19.09 -5.49 6.54
N VAL A 352 -19.24 -4.21 6.16
CA VAL A 352 -20.53 -3.63 5.74
C VAL A 352 -21.04 -4.36 4.49
N ILE A 353 -20.20 -4.56 3.48
CA ILE A 353 -20.55 -5.26 2.23
C ILE A 353 -20.89 -6.74 2.50
N ALA A 354 -20.18 -7.39 3.42
CA ALA A 354 -20.45 -8.77 3.82
C ALA A 354 -21.71 -8.93 4.70
N GLY A 355 -22.21 -7.81 5.27
CA GLY A 355 -23.33 -7.80 6.22
C GLY A 355 -22.94 -8.11 7.68
N ASP A 356 -21.64 -8.15 7.96
CA ASP A 356 -21.09 -8.36 9.32
C ASP A 356 -21.18 -7.10 10.18
N VAL A 357 -21.10 -5.93 9.54
CA VAL A 357 -21.27 -4.60 10.14
C VAL A 357 -22.60 -4.02 9.66
N LYS A 358 -23.44 -3.60 10.60
CA LYS A 358 -24.76 -3.01 10.32
C LYS A 358 -24.76 -1.55 10.72
N ASP A 359 -25.73 -0.81 10.20
CA ASP A 359 -26.01 0.58 10.56
C ASP A 359 -24.86 1.56 10.24
N VAL A 360 -24.08 1.26 9.19
CA VAL A 360 -23.06 2.15 8.62
C VAL A 360 -23.43 2.47 7.17
N LEU A 361 -23.60 3.75 6.87
CA LEU A 361 -23.82 4.28 5.52
C LEU A 361 -22.68 5.24 5.16
N LEU A 362 -22.05 5.00 4.02
CA LEU A 362 -21.00 5.84 3.49
C LEU A 362 -21.46 6.55 2.22
N LEU A 363 -21.41 7.87 2.23
CA LEU A 363 -21.66 8.74 1.09
C LEU A 363 -20.39 9.51 0.76
N ASP A 364 -19.78 9.18 -0.38
CA ASP A 364 -18.56 9.81 -0.87
C ASP A 364 -18.87 10.87 -1.94
N VAL A 365 -17.87 11.62 -2.40
CA VAL A 365 -18.05 12.68 -3.39
C VAL A 365 -17.06 12.57 -4.54
N THR A 366 -17.42 13.10 -5.72
CA THR A 366 -16.47 13.25 -6.82
C THR A 366 -15.48 14.38 -6.51
N PRO A 367 -14.14 14.16 -6.67
CA PRO A 367 -13.14 15.17 -6.30
C PRO A 367 -13.03 16.32 -7.30
N LEU A 368 -13.41 16.09 -8.56
CA LEU A 368 -13.28 17.04 -9.65
C LEU A 368 -14.58 17.14 -10.45
N SER A 369 -14.82 18.31 -11.04
CA SER A 369 -15.95 18.54 -11.94
C SER A 369 -15.80 17.73 -13.23
N LEU A 370 -16.93 17.23 -13.74
CA LEU A 370 -17.03 16.47 -14.97
C LEU A 370 -17.91 17.21 -15.97
N GLY A 371 -17.52 17.19 -17.22
CA GLY A 371 -18.24 17.87 -18.27
C GLY A 371 -17.80 17.48 -19.67
N ILE A 372 -18.29 18.20 -20.65
CA ILE A 372 -17.93 18.05 -22.06
C ILE A 372 -17.44 19.34 -22.65
N GLU A 373 -16.63 19.24 -23.72
CA GLU A 373 -16.31 20.38 -24.56
C GLU A 373 -17.53 20.82 -25.36
N THR A 374 -17.77 22.12 -25.37
CA THR A 374 -18.82 22.75 -26.16
C THR A 374 -18.25 23.80 -27.09
N MET A 375 -19.12 24.45 -27.89
CA MET A 375 -18.71 25.42 -28.89
C MET A 375 -17.81 26.51 -28.31
N GLY A 376 -16.67 26.80 -29.01
CA GLY A 376 -15.66 27.74 -28.55
C GLY A 376 -14.57 27.13 -27.64
N GLY A 377 -14.51 25.80 -27.52
CA GLY A 377 -13.49 25.12 -26.69
C GLY A 377 -13.73 25.32 -25.19
N VAL A 378 -14.97 25.56 -24.80
CA VAL A 378 -15.35 25.77 -23.39
C VAL A 378 -15.79 24.45 -22.76
N MET A 379 -15.36 24.18 -21.53
CA MET A 379 -15.88 23.08 -20.73
C MET A 379 -17.25 23.43 -20.12
N THR A 380 -18.29 22.70 -20.50
CA THR A 380 -19.60 22.77 -19.85
C THR A 380 -19.68 21.69 -18.80
N VAL A 381 -19.79 22.09 -17.53
CA VAL A 381 -19.85 21.18 -16.39
C VAL A 381 -21.25 20.59 -16.24
N LEU A 382 -21.34 19.25 -16.18
CA LEU A 382 -22.58 18.51 -15.88
C LEU A 382 -22.63 18.06 -14.42
N ILE A 383 -21.52 17.57 -13.89
CA ILE A 383 -21.40 17.17 -12.48
C ILE A 383 -20.33 18.04 -11.84
N PRO A 384 -20.69 18.96 -10.94
CA PRO A 384 -19.74 19.74 -10.16
C PRO A 384 -18.92 18.86 -9.20
N ARG A 385 -17.69 19.26 -8.88
CA ARG A 385 -16.91 18.65 -7.81
C ARG A 385 -17.68 18.64 -6.48
N ASN A 386 -17.34 17.73 -5.60
CA ASN A 386 -18.01 17.51 -4.32
C ASN A 386 -19.48 17.13 -4.47
N THR A 387 -19.89 16.58 -5.64
CA THR A 387 -21.21 15.97 -5.79
C THR A 387 -21.18 14.57 -5.19
N THR A 388 -22.14 14.26 -4.31
CA THR A 388 -22.28 12.94 -3.67
C THR A 388 -22.45 11.84 -4.72
N ILE A 389 -21.75 10.72 -4.53
CA ILE A 389 -21.78 9.54 -5.41
C ILE A 389 -22.37 8.32 -4.67
N PRO A 390 -23.07 7.42 -5.37
CA PRO A 390 -23.31 7.41 -6.83
C PRO A 390 -24.28 8.49 -7.28
N THR A 391 -24.11 8.99 -8.51
CA THR A 391 -24.97 10.02 -9.09
C THR A 391 -25.13 9.88 -10.60
N SER A 392 -26.23 10.40 -11.13
CA SER A 392 -26.50 10.47 -12.57
C SER A 392 -27.02 11.86 -12.91
N LYS A 393 -26.45 12.49 -13.94
CA LYS A 393 -26.85 13.80 -14.44
C LYS A 393 -26.90 13.79 -15.96
N SER A 394 -27.98 14.36 -16.50
CA SER A 394 -28.19 14.48 -17.95
C SER A 394 -28.41 15.94 -18.33
N GLN A 395 -27.90 16.30 -19.51
CA GLN A 395 -28.16 17.60 -20.13
C GLN A 395 -28.33 17.45 -21.63
N ILE A 396 -29.21 18.27 -22.22
CA ILE A 396 -29.47 18.26 -23.66
C ILE A 396 -28.56 19.29 -24.32
N PHE A 397 -27.84 18.82 -25.33
CA PHE A 397 -27.01 19.62 -26.24
C PHE A 397 -27.57 19.57 -27.65
N SER A 398 -26.98 20.33 -28.57
CA SER A 398 -27.39 20.35 -29.96
C SER A 398 -26.21 20.46 -30.92
N THR A 399 -26.48 20.38 -32.22
CA THR A 399 -25.50 20.54 -33.28
C THR A 399 -25.04 21.99 -33.44
N ALA A 400 -23.75 22.19 -33.79
CA ALA A 400 -23.14 23.51 -34.03
C ALA A 400 -23.27 23.97 -35.48
N ALA A 401 -23.57 23.06 -36.42
CA ALA A 401 -23.70 23.34 -37.85
C ALA A 401 -25.00 22.76 -38.43
N ASP A 402 -25.47 23.35 -39.57
CA ASP A 402 -26.64 22.84 -40.29
C ASP A 402 -26.29 21.48 -40.93
N ASN A 403 -27.26 20.56 -40.89
CA ASN A 403 -27.16 19.19 -41.44
C ASN A 403 -25.93 18.40 -40.93
N GLN A 404 -25.50 18.64 -39.73
CA GLN A 404 -24.41 17.93 -39.07
C GLN A 404 -24.82 16.46 -38.81
N PRO A 405 -24.13 15.46 -39.41
CA PRO A 405 -24.56 14.06 -39.33
C PRO A 405 -24.09 13.35 -38.07
N ALA A 406 -23.13 13.95 -37.35
CA ALA A 406 -22.52 13.38 -36.14
C ALA A 406 -22.07 14.48 -35.17
N VAL A 407 -21.95 14.15 -33.89
CA VAL A 407 -21.35 15.00 -32.87
C VAL A 407 -20.24 14.25 -32.15
N ASP A 408 -19.14 14.93 -31.92
CA ASP A 408 -18.05 14.44 -31.09
C ASP A 408 -18.31 14.83 -29.63
N ILE A 409 -18.25 13.86 -28.74
CA ILE A 409 -18.39 14.04 -27.29
C ILE A 409 -17.01 13.93 -26.65
N HIS A 410 -16.40 15.07 -26.38
CA HIS A 410 -15.12 15.17 -25.69
C HIS A 410 -15.36 15.31 -24.20
N VAL A 411 -15.08 14.22 -23.46
CA VAL A 411 -15.31 14.11 -22.02
C VAL A 411 -14.12 14.65 -21.25
N LEU A 412 -14.38 15.54 -20.30
CA LEU A 412 -13.39 16.32 -19.56
C LEU A 412 -13.58 16.20 -18.05
N GLN A 413 -12.46 16.30 -17.34
CA GLN A 413 -12.40 16.38 -15.88
C GLN A 413 -11.49 17.52 -15.46
N GLY A 414 -11.96 18.41 -14.57
CA GLY A 414 -11.18 19.52 -14.02
C GLY A 414 -12.04 20.75 -13.75
N GLU A 415 -11.36 21.83 -13.32
CA GLU A 415 -12.00 23.06 -12.84
C GLU A 415 -11.74 24.28 -13.76
N ARG A 416 -11.08 24.06 -14.89
CA ARG A 416 -10.71 25.16 -15.81
C ARG A 416 -11.85 25.44 -16.79
N PRO A 417 -12.11 26.73 -17.13
CA PRO A 417 -13.17 27.08 -18.07
C PRO A 417 -12.92 26.58 -19.51
N MET A 418 -11.64 26.47 -19.92
CA MET A 418 -11.29 26.03 -21.27
C MET A 418 -11.06 24.53 -21.31
N ALA A 419 -11.59 23.85 -22.34
CA ALA A 419 -11.48 22.41 -22.51
C ALA A 419 -10.02 21.92 -22.54
N GLN A 420 -9.14 22.64 -23.26
CA GLN A 420 -7.72 22.31 -23.41
C GLN A 420 -6.93 22.31 -22.09
N ASP A 421 -7.42 23.02 -21.07
CA ASP A 421 -6.76 23.17 -19.78
C ASP A 421 -7.25 22.13 -18.76
N ASN A 422 -8.15 21.24 -19.17
CA ASN A 422 -8.71 20.15 -18.36
C ASN A 422 -8.19 18.79 -18.84
N LYS A 423 -8.33 17.78 -17.98
CA LYS A 423 -7.97 16.41 -18.32
C LYS A 423 -9.01 15.81 -19.27
N THR A 424 -8.56 15.36 -20.44
CA THR A 424 -9.38 14.51 -21.31
C THR A 424 -9.53 13.12 -20.69
N LEU A 425 -10.77 12.69 -20.44
CA LEU A 425 -11.10 11.34 -20.01
C LEU A 425 -11.38 10.41 -21.18
N GLY A 426 -11.93 10.93 -22.26
CA GLY A 426 -12.21 10.18 -23.47
C GLY A 426 -12.87 11.01 -24.55
N ASN A 427 -12.94 10.45 -25.75
CA ASN A 427 -13.63 11.06 -26.88
C ASN A 427 -14.39 9.97 -27.65
N PHE A 428 -15.64 10.22 -27.98
CA PHE A 428 -16.44 9.31 -28.79
C PHE A 428 -17.42 10.09 -29.66
N GLN A 429 -17.84 9.49 -30.79
CA GLN A 429 -18.71 10.12 -31.76
C GLN A 429 -20.10 9.48 -31.74
N LEU A 430 -21.14 10.31 -31.73
CA LEU A 430 -22.53 9.89 -31.96
C LEU A 430 -22.90 10.21 -33.41
N ASP A 431 -23.04 9.17 -34.23
CA ASP A 431 -23.35 9.24 -35.66
C ASP A 431 -24.85 9.10 -35.95
N GLY A 432 -25.22 9.52 -37.16
CA GLY A 432 -26.54 9.27 -37.73
C GLY A 432 -27.63 10.17 -37.18
N ILE A 433 -27.25 11.38 -36.87
CA ILE A 433 -28.17 12.48 -36.54
C ILE A 433 -28.92 12.83 -37.83
N ALA A 434 -30.25 12.98 -37.73
CA ALA A 434 -31.06 13.36 -38.89
C ALA A 434 -30.73 14.80 -39.35
N PRO A 435 -30.65 15.04 -40.69
CA PRO A 435 -30.38 16.36 -41.21
C PRO A 435 -31.38 17.38 -40.68
N ALA A 436 -30.87 18.42 -40.02
CA ALA A 436 -31.67 19.50 -39.45
C ALA A 436 -30.84 20.79 -39.36
N ARG A 437 -31.47 21.94 -39.12
CA ARG A 437 -30.74 23.16 -38.82
C ARG A 437 -29.98 23.04 -37.50
N ARG A 438 -28.89 23.75 -37.37
CA ARG A 438 -28.12 23.85 -36.12
C ARG A 438 -29.05 24.22 -34.96
N GLY A 439 -28.85 23.66 -33.80
CA GLY A 439 -29.66 23.91 -32.61
C GLY A 439 -30.99 23.15 -32.52
N VAL A 440 -31.39 22.42 -33.60
CA VAL A 440 -32.64 21.65 -33.63
C VAL A 440 -32.49 20.23 -33.07
N PRO A 441 -31.43 19.44 -33.43
CA PRO A 441 -31.23 18.14 -32.85
C PRO A 441 -31.07 18.17 -31.34
N GLN A 442 -31.64 17.20 -30.62
CA GLN A 442 -31.58 17.09 -29.18
C GLN A 442 -30.71 15.89 -28.81
N ILE A 443 -29.46 16.18 -28.41
CA ILE A 443 -28.49 15.19 -27.98
C ILE A 443 -28.42 15.21 -26.46
N GLU A 444 -29.00 14.19 -25.82
CA GLU A 444 -28.93 14.02 -24.38
C GLU A 444 -27.63 13.36 -24.00
N VAL A 445 -26.80 14.05 -23.24
CA VAL A 445 -25.55 13.52 -22.67
C VAL A 445 -25.77 13.25 -21.21
N THR A 446 -25.57 12.01 -20.79
CA THR A 446 -25.72 11.54 -19.40
C THR A 446 -24.38 11.11 -18.86
N PHE A 447 -24.06 11.60 -17.68
CA PHE A 447 -22.92 11.16 -16.86
C PHE A 447 -23.46 10.34 -15.70
N ASP A 448 -23.03 9.08 -15.60
CA ASP A 448 -23.31 8.20 -14.48
C ASP A 448 -21.99 7.93 -13.73
N ILE A 449 -21.96 8.19 -12.42
CA ILE A 449 -20.83 7.86 -11.55
C ILE A 449 -21.26 6.76 -10.61
N ASP A 450 -20.53 5.65 -10.61
CA ASP A 450 -20.81 4.52 -9.73
C ASP A 450 -20.30 4.77 -8.29
N VAL A 451 -20.55 3.80 -7.42
CA VAL A 451 -20.12 3.85 -6.01
C VAL A 451 -18.58 3.83 -5.83
N ASN A 452 -17.81 3.51 -6.85
CA ASN A 452 -16.35 3.50 -6.85
C ASN A 452 -15.77 4.80 -7.42
N GLY A 453 -16.63 5.72 -7.90
CA GLY A 453 -16.25 6.94 -8.57
C GLY A 453 -15.89 6.73 -10.05
N ILE A 454 -16.25 5.61 -10.65
CA ILE A 454 -15.99 5.32 -12.07
C ILE A 454 -17.10 5.96 -12.92
N VAL A 455 -16.68 6.67 -13.97
CA VAL A 455 -17.55 7.49 -14.81
C VAL A 455 -17.96 6.74 -16.09
N HIS A 456 -19.27 6.71 -16.36
CA HIS A 456 -19.86 6.25 -17.61
C HIS A 456 -20.53 7.43 -18.29
N VAL A 457 -20.25 7.66 -19.57
CA VAL A 457 -20.86 8.74 -20.34
C VAL A 457 -21.63 8.16 -21.52
N THR A 458 -22.88 8.58 -21.64
CA THR A 458 -23.80 8.15 -22.71
C THR A 458 -24.32 9.36 -23.47
N ALA A 459 -24.31 9.31 -24.79
CA ALA A 459 -24.97 10.27 -25.66
C ALA A 459 -26.11 9.61 -26.44
N VAL A 460 -27.28 10.24 -26.50
CA VAL A 460 -28.48 9.75 -27.17
C VAL A 460 -29.07 10.87 -28.02
N ASP A 461 -29.26 10.63 -29.33
CA ASP A 461 -30.11 11.49 -30.16
C ASP A 461 -31.58 11.13 -29.91
N LYS A 462 -32.35 12.09 -29.34
CA LYS A 462 -33.73 11.87 -28.96
C LYS A 462 -34.68 11.68 -30.16
N ALA A 463 -34.30 12.14 -31.35
CA ALA A 463 -35.10 11.98 -32.57
C ALA A 463 -34.95 10.59 -33.18
N THR A 464 -33.74 10.06 -33.24
CA THR A 464 -33.44 8.77 -33.87
C THR A 464 -33.29 7.61 -32.88
N ASN A 465 -33.23 7.89 -31.57
CA ASN A 465 -32.90 6.97 -30.49
C ASN A 465 -31.54 6.28 -30.68
N LYS A 466 -30.67 6.82 -31.53
CA LYS A 466 -29.29 6.34 -31.64
C LYS A 466 -28.55 6.68 -30.36
N LYS A 467 -27.83 5.69 -29.86
CA LYS A 467 -27.09 5.76 -28.61
C LYS A 467 -25.64 5.39 -28.83
N GLN A 468 -24.75 6.13 -28.25
CA GLN A 468 -23.34 5.78 -28.10
C GLN A 468 -22.90 6.07 -26.67
N SER A 469 -22.00 5.26 -26.16
CA SER A 469 -21.51 5.41 -24.79
C SER A 469 -20.04 5.10 -24.70
N ILE A 470 -19.38 5.70 -23.72
CA ILE A 470 -18.03 5.36 -23.30
C ILE A 470 -18.05 5.11 -21.79
N THR A 471 -17.40 4.03 -21.38
CA THR A 471 -17.00 3.87 -20.00
C THR A 471 -15.59 4.39 -19.88
N ILE A 472 -15.35 5.29 -18.94
CA ILE A 472 -14.00 5.78 -18.71
C ILE A 472 -13.22 4.68 -17.97
N THR A 473 -12.79 3.68 -18.72
CA THR A 473 -12.06 2.54 -18.18
C THR A 473 -10.55 2.71 -18.32
N ASN A 474 -10.10 3.66 -19.18
CA ASN A 474 -8.69 3.65 -19.50
C ASN A 474 -8.15 4.98 -20.06
N SER A 475 -7.35 5.67 -19.29
CA SER A 475 -6.29 6.49 -19.86
C SER A 475 -4.95 5.73 -19.97
N SER A 476 -4.88 4.48 -19.53
CA SER A 476 -3.67 3.64 -19.52
C SER A 476 -3.56 2.68 -20.71
N GLY A 477 -4.56 2.63 -21.61
CA GLY A 477 -4.49 1.86 -22.84
C GLY A 477 -4.57 0.33 -22.69
N LEU A 478 -4.84 -0.22 -21.49
CA LEU A 478 -5.03 -1.66 -21.32
C LEU A 478 -6.44 -2.09 -21.77
N SER A 479 -6.52 -3.02 -22.72
CA SER A 479 -7.77 -3.67 -23.10
C SER A 479 -8.15 -4.77 -22.09
N GLU A 480 -9.42 -5.19 -22.07
CA GLU A 480 -9.85 -6.36 -21.25
C GLU A 480 -9.04 -7.62 -21.58
N ASP A 481 -8.72 -7.83 -22.85
CA ASP A 481 -7.90 -8.98 -23.30
C ASP A 481 -6.46 -8.90 -22.75
N GLU A 482 -5.89 -7.72 -22.61
CA GLU A 482 -4.57 -7.52 -21.99
C GLU A 482 -4.60 -7.74 -20.49
N ILE A 483 -5.64 -7.31 -19.81
CA ILE A 483 -5.86 -7.58 -18.37
C ILE A 483 -6.01 -9.09 -18.15
N ASP A 484 -6.83 -9.77 -18.96
CA ASP A 484 -7.01 -11.22 -18.89
C ASP A 484 -5.72 -11.99 -19.17
N ARG A 485 -4.89 -11.50 -20.09
CA ARG A 485 -3.55 -12.06 -20.33
C ARG A 485 -2.66 -11.92 -19.09
N MET A 486 -2.62 -10.75 -18.48
CA MET A 486 -1.83 -10.47 -17.27
C MET A 486 -2.30 -11.32 -16.08
N VAL A 487 -3.60 -11.54 -15.93
CA VAL A 487 -4.16 -12.46 -14.92
C VAL A 487 -3.66 -13.89 -15.14
N LYS A 488 -3.73 -14.38 -16.39
CA LYS A 488 -3.25 -15.73 -16.75
C LYS A 488 -1.75 -15.90 -16.55
N GLU A 489 -0.95 -14.88 -16.89
CA GLU A 489 0.50 -14.88 -16.63
C GLU A 489 0.81 -14.90 -15.12
N ALA A 490 0.08 -14.14 -14.31
CA ALA A 490 0.21 -14.17 -12.85
C ALA A 490 -0.16 -15.55 -12.26
N GLU A 491 -1.22 -16.19 -12.77
CA GLU A 491 -1.60 -17.56 -12.37
C GLU A 491 -0.59 -18.61 -12.83
N ALA A 492 -0.03 -18.47 -14.06
CA ALA A 492 0.98 -19.38 -14.57
C ALA A 492 2.28 -19.35 -13.75
N HIS A 493 2.68 -18.17 -13.30
CA HIS A 493 3.88 -18.02 -12.44
C HIS A 493 3.61 -18.39 -10.98
N LYS A 494 2.36 -18.46 -10.54
CA LYS A 494 2.02 -18.80 -9.14
C LYS A 494 2.58 -20.16 -8.72
N ALA A 495 2.45 -21.18 -9.56
CA ALA A 495 2.97 -22.52 -9.25
C ALA A 495 4.52 -22.55 -9.16
N GLU A 496 5.19 -21.73 -9.98
CA GLU A 496 6.64 -21.57 -9.99
C GLU A 496 7.10 -20.77 -8.77
N ASP A 497 6.39 -19.71 -8.44
CA ASP A 497 6.62 -18.87 -7.26
C ASP A 497 6.37 -19.66 -5.96
N ASP A 498 5.31 -20.47 -5.88
CA ASP A 498 5.01 -21.32 -4.72
C ASP A 498 6.09 -22.41 -4.51
N LYS A 499 6.56 -23.02 -5.61
CA LYS A 499 7.68 -23.98 -5.55
C LYS A 499 8.95 -23.32 -5.07
N ARG A 500 9.27 -22.15 -5.57
CA ARG A 500 10.46 -21.38 -5.22
C ARG A 500 10.43 -20.90 -3.76
N LYS A 501 9.24 -20.53 -3.27
CA LYS A 501 9.03 -20.21 -1.86
C LYS A 501 9.30 -21.41 -0.96
N GLU A 502 8.78 -22.60 -1.31
CA GLU A 502 9.04 -23.85 -0.58
C GLU A 502 10.55 -24.19 -0.56
N GLU A 503 11.25 -23.98 -1.67
CA GLU A 503 12.71 -24.18 -1.77
C GLU A 503 13.48 -23.24 -0.83
N ILE A 504 13.11 -21.96 -0.78
CA ILE A 504 13.73 -20.96 0.10
C ILE A 504 13.43 -21.25 1.57
N GLU A 505 12.18 -21.59 1.91
CA GLU A 505 11.80 -21.95 3.28
C GLU A 505 12.54 -23.21 3.74
N THR A 506 12.68 -24.21 2.87
CA THR A 506 13.46 -25.43 3.15
C THR A 506 14.95 -25.11 3.36
N LYS A 507 15.53 -24.23 2.56
CA LYS A 507 16.92 -23.77 2.71
C LYS A 507 17.12 -23.03 4.03
N ASN A 508 16.26 -22.09 4.37
CA ASN A 508 16.33 -21.32 5.61
C ASN A 508 16.19 -22.23 6.84
N ARG A 509 15.27 -23.23 6.77
CA ARG A 509 15.12 -24.24 7.82
C ARG A 509 16.38 -25.10 7.96
N ALA A 510 16.98 -25.49 6.85
CA ALA A 510 18.22 -26.26 6.84
C ALA A 510 19.40 -25.48 7.45
N GLU A 511 19.57 -24.22 7.09
CA GLU A 511 20.60 -23.33 7.66
C GLU A 511 20.42 -23.13 9.18
N ALA A 512 19.18 -22.88 9.62
CA ALA A 512 18.86 -22.74 11.05
C ALA A 512 19.13 -24.04 11.81
N PHE A 513 18.77 -25.19 11.22
CA PHE A 513 18.99 -26.49 11.84
C PHE A 513 20.47 -26.86 11.92
N ILE A 514 21.28 -26.55 10.89
CA ILE A 514 22.74 -26.71 10.93
C ILE A 514 23.32 -25.92 12.12
N HIS A 515 22.91 -24.65 12.29
CA HIS A 515 23.39 -23.84 13.40
C HIS A 515 23.04 -24.46 14.77
N GLN A 516 21.83 -24.98 14.94
CA GLN A 516 21.40 -25.66 16.15
C GLN A 516 22.20 -26.94 16.41
N ILE A 517 22.51 -27.72 15.37
CA ILE A 517 23.35 -28.92 15.47
C ILE A 517 24.78 -28.52 15.84
N ASP A 518 25.36 -27.50 15.23
CA ASP A 518 26.69 -27.03 15.55
C ASP A 518 26.83 -26.58 17.02
N GLU A 519 25.83 -25.89 17.56
CA GLU A 519 25.77 -25.55 18.99
C GLU A 519 25.66 -26.79 19.88
N THR A 520 24.86 -27.78 19.46
CA THR A 520 24.66 -29.03 20.21
C THR A 520 25.96 -29.87 20.24
N LEU A 521 26.66 -29.94 19.12
CA LEU A 521 27.93 -30.68 19.00
C LEU A 521 29.10 -30.02 19.77
N GLN A 522 29.07 -28.72 19.99
CA GLN A 522 30.04 -27.96 20.79
C GLN A 522 29.83 -28.11 22.31
N ASN A 523 28.67 -28.64 22.74
CA ASN A 523 28.38 -28.81 24.15
C ASN A 523 29.10 -30.06 24.70
N GLU A 524 30.23 -29.87 25.40
CA GLU A 524 31.05 -30.93 25.96
C GLU A 524 30.36 -31.79 27.03
N ASN A 525 29.20 -31.35 27.55
CA ASN A 525 28.44 -32.07 28.57
C ASN A 525 27.40 -33.04 27.99
N ALA A 526 27.33 -33.18 26.68
CA ALA A 526 26.41 -34.11 26.03
C ALA A 526 26.95 -35.54 26.09
N ASN A 527 26.32 -36.42 26.90
CA ASN A 527 26.64 -37.87 26.95
C ASN A 527 26.13 -38.56 25.66
N VAL A 528 26.87 -38.36 24.56
CA VAL A 528 26.61 -38.93 23.23
C VAL A 528 27.83 -39.74 22.80
N THR A 529 27.60 -40.90 22.17
CA THR A 529 28.72 -41.72 21.68
C THR A 529 29.43 -41.01 20.52
N GLU A 530 30.73 -41.25 20.39
CA GLU A 530 31.52 -40.66 19.29
C GLU A 530 31.04 -41.11 17.91
N GLU A 531 30.41 -42.28 17.80
CA GLU A 531 29.80 -42.78 16.57
C GLU A 531 28.57 -41.92 16.18
N GLN A 532 27.68 -41.59 17.12
CA GLN A 532 26.53 -40.76 16.89
C GLN A 532 26.94 -39.31 16.52
N LYS A 533 27.93 -38.77 17.19
CA LYS A 533 28.47 -37.42 16.84
C LYS A 533 29.05 -37.42 15.43
N ALA A 534 29.76 -38.47 15.05
CA ALA A 534 30.37 -38.58 13.71
C ALA A 534 29.28 -38.71 12.62
N GLU A 535 28.22 -39.45 12.87
CA GLU A 535 27.09 -39.60 11.93
C GLU A 535 26.35 -38.30 11.74
N VAL A 536 25.95 -37.62 12.83
CA VAL A 536 25.24 -36.31 12.78
C VAL A 536 26.15 -35.27 12.10
N LYS A 537 27.43 -35.23 12.39
CA LYS A 537 28.40 -34.32 11.73
C LYS A 537 28.50 -34.59 10.24
N LYS A 538 28.55 -35.85 9.81
CA LYS A 538 28.59 -36.23 8.39
C LYS A 538 27.33 -35.76 7.66
N LEU A 539 26.13 -36.02 8.22
CA LEU A 539 24.85 -35.59 7.63
C LEU A 539 24.72 -34.06 7.59
N ARG A 540 25.24 -33.39 8.62
CA ARG A 540 25.31 -31.92 8.68
C ARG A 540 26.20 -31.37 7.55
N ASP A 541 27.36 -31.96 7.31
CA ASP A 541 28.27 -31.54 6.25
C ASP A 541 27.69 -31.83 4.86
N GLU A 542 26.98 -32.96 4.68
CA GLU A 542 26.25 -33.28 3.45
C GLU A 542 25.09 -32.30 3.19
N LEU A 543 24.40 -31.85 4.23
CA LEU A 543 23.34 -30.82 4.13
C LEU A 543 23.95 -29.46 3.76
N GLN A 544 25.08 -29.07 4.40
CA GLN A 544 25.77 -27.83 4.06
C GLN A 544 26.25 -27.84 2.60
N GLU A 545 26.79 -28.96 2.12
CA GLU A 545 27.20 -29.10 0.72
C GLU A 545 26.00 -28.96 -0.26
N ALA A 546 24.82 -29.45 0.11
CA ALA A 546 23.62 -29.28 -0.70
C ALA A 546 23.17 -27.81 -0.75
N ILE A 547 23.27 -27.08 0.36
CA ILE A 547 23.02 -25.64 0.43
C ILE A 547 23.97 -24.88 -0.49
N ASP A 548 25.26 -25.18 -0.39
CA ASP A 548 26.32 -24.48 -1.14
C ASP A 548 26.22 -24.73 -2.66
N LYS A 549 25.74 -25.92 -3.04
CA LYS A 549 25.50 -26.30 -4.44
C LYS A 549 24.14 -25.92 -4.98
N ASN A 550 23.24 -25.32 -4.17
CA ASN A 550 21.85 -25.08 -4.49
C ASN A 550 21.10 -26.33 -5.02
N ASP A 551 21.39 -27.51 -4.42
CA ASP A 551 20.73 -28.78 -4.74
C ASP A 551 19.34 -28.83 -4.06
N THR A 552 18.32 -28.24 -4.69
CA THR A 552 16.98 -28.10 -4.13
C THR A 552 16.25 -29.44 -3.94
N GLU A 553 16.49 -30.42 -4.80
CA GLU A 553 15.89 -31.77 -4.68
C GLU A 553 16.55 -32.60 -3.57
N GLY A 554 17.86 -32.50 -3.43
CA GLY A 554 18.63 -33.19 -2.38
C GLY A 554 18.45 -32.57 -0.99
N LEU A 555 18.15 -31.28 -0.93
CA LEU A 555 18.10 -30.50 0.32
C LEU A 555 17.07 -31.04 1.32
N LYS A 556 15.84 -31.30 0.87
CA LYS A 556 14.74 -31.83 1.72
C LYS A 556 15.09 -33.21 2.27
N THR A 557 15.58 -34.09 1.41
CA THR A 557 15.95 -35.47 1.81
C THR A 557 17.10 -35.47 2.83
N LYS A 558 18.08 -34.59 2.65
CA LYS A 558 19.22 -34.48 3.55
C LYS A 558 18.86 -33.82 4.89
N LEU A 559 17.95 -32.84 4.85
CA LEU A 559 17.38 -32.21 6.05
C LEU A 559 16.62 -33.25 6.89
N ASP A 560 15.72 -34.02 6.26
CA ASP A 560 14.95 -35.07 6.94
C ASP A 560 15.87 -36.14 7.55
N ALA A 561 16.95 -36.49 6.85
CA ALA A 561 17.94 -37.44 7.36
C ALA A 561 18.71 -36.91 8.59
N LEU A 562 19.11 -35.64 8.55
CA LEU A 562 19.76 -34.98 9.69
C LEU A 562 18.80 -34.80 10.88
N GLU A 563 17.57 -34.39 10.64
CA GLU A 563 16.54 -34.28 11.69
C GLU A 563 16.29 -35.62 12.37
N LYS A 564 16.23 -36.71 11.61
CA LYS A 564 16.06 -38.06 12.17
C LYS A 564 17.26 -38.46 13.03
N ALA A 565 18.48 -38.30 12.54
CA ALA A 565 19.67 -38.63 13.29
C ALA A 565 19.83 -37.77 14.57
N ALA A 566 19.49 -36.50 14.48
CA ALA A 566 19.49 -35.60 15.65
C ALA A 566 18.45 -36.00 16.71
N ASN A 567 17.25 -36.41 16.29
CA ASN A 567 16.22 -36.92 17.20
C ASN A 567 16.65 -38.23 17.87
N GLU A 568 17.28 -39.15 17.14
CA GLU A 568 17.83 -40.40 17.71
C GLU A 568 18.96 -40.09 18.72
N MET A 569 19.81 -39.11 18.42
CA MET A 569 20.84 -38.63 19.33
C MET A 569 20.23 -37.99 20.59
N ALA A 570 19.21 -37.17 20.45
CA ALA A 570 18.51 -36.54 21.58
C ALA A 570 17.83 -37.59 22.50
N GLN A 571 17.19 -38.60 21.90
CA GLN A 571 16.59 -39.71 22.68
C GLN A 571 17.64 -40.51 23.47
N ALA A 572 18.79 -40.76 22.88
CA ALA A 572 19.92 -41.42 23.56
C ALA A 572 20.46 -40.57 24.74
N MET A 573 20.50 -39.24 24.57
CA MET A 573 20.86 -38.31 25.65
C MET A 573 19.89 -38.37 26.81
N TYR A 574 18.58 -38.37 26.54
CA TYR A 574 17.54 -38.48 27.59
C TYR A 574 17.61 -39.84 28.31
N GLN A 575 17.80 -40.94 27.60
CA GLN A 575 17.92 -42.26 28.20
C GLN A 575 19.18 -42.39 29.06
N SER A 576 20.30 -41.82 28.67
CA SER A 576 21.51 -41.82 29.46
C SER A 576 21.43 -40.96 30.73
N GLN A 577 20.73 -39.87 30.70
CA GLN A 577 20.44 -39.04 31.89
C GLN A 577 19.46 -39.74 32.87
N ALA A 578 18.41 -40.38 32.35
CA ALA A 578 17.47 -41.17 33.17
C ALA A 578 18.18 -42.39 33.82
N GLY A 579 19.12 -43.03 33.11
CA GLY A 579 19.94 -44.13 33.66
C GLY A 579 20.93 -43.71 34.75
N GLN A 580 21.48 -42.49 34.67
CA GLN A 580 22.36 -41.93 35.72
C GLN A 580 21.59 -41.47 36.95
N GLN A 581 20.37 -40.96 36.83
CA GLN A 581 19.48 -40.70 37.99
C GLN A 581 19.04 -41.98 38.70
N ALA A 582 18.75 -43.05 37.96
CA ALA A 582 18.39 -44.35 38.55
C ALA A 582 19.58 -45.07 39.24
N ALA A 583 20.84 -44.78 38.82
CA ALA A 583 22.02 -45.31 39.47
C ALA A 583 22.48 -44.48 40.69
N GLY A 584 22.07 -43.22 40.79
CA GLY A 584 22.36 -42.34 41.93
C GLY A 584 21.47 -42.58 43.14
N ASP A 585 20.25 -43.11 42.94
CA ASP A 585 19.24 -43.35 44.00
C ASP A 585 19.37 -44.72 44.71
N ALA A 586 20.34 -45.56 44.32
CA ALA A 586 20.60 -46.87 44.94
C ALA A 586 21.51 -46.82 46.18
N ALA A 587 21.98 -45.66 46.62
CA ALA A 587 22.82 -45.51 47.80
C ALA A 587 22.37 -44.34 48.68
N GLY A 588 21.40 -44.57 49.57
CA GLY A 588 21.07 -43.61 50.65
C GLY A 588 19.61 -43.49 51.05
N ASN A 589 19.15 -44.50 51.77
CA ASN A 589 18.29 -44.49 52.97
C ASN A 589 17.05 -43.55 53.04
N SER A 590 15.90 -44.23 53.06
CA SER A 590 14.66 -43.96 53.82
C SER A 590 14.45 -42.61 54.53
N THR A 591 13.38 -41.88 54.19
CA THR A 591 12.22 -41.59 55.06
C THR A 591 11.15 -40.77 54.33
N SER A 592 9.94 -41.36 54.36
CA SER A 592 8.54 -40.84 54.46
C SER A 592 8.11 -39.55 53.72
N ALA A 593 7.12 -39.82 52.86
CA ALA A 593 5.76 -39.20 52.79
C ALA A 593 5.61 -37.75 52.30
N ASN A 594 5.02 -37.50 51.23
CA ASN A 594 3.62 -37.21 50.94
C ASN A 594 3.44 -36.62 49.52
N ASP A 595 2.47 -37.21 48.86
CA ASP A 595 1.57 -36.72 47.83
C ASP A 595 1.69 -35.26 47.37
N ASP A 596 1.81 -35.10 46.07
CA ASP A 596 0.79 -34.44 45.21
C ASP A 596 1.18 -34.64 43.72
N VAL A 597 0.53 -35.65 43.13
CA VAL A 597 0.52 -35.86 41.68
C VAL A 597 -0.64 -35.03 41.11
N VAL A 598 -0.36 -34.03 40.27
CA VAL A 598 -1.38 -33.39 39.45
C VAL A 598 -1.27 -33.98 38.05
N ASP A 599 -2.18 -34.87 37.72
CA ASP A 599 -2.44 -35.36 36.37
C ASP A 599 -3.02 -34.23 35.52
N ALA A 600 -2.36 -33.91 34.45
CA ALA A 600 -2.90 -33.03 33.39
C ALA A 600 -3.54 -33.88 32.30
N ASP A 601 -4.86 -33.98 32.35
CA ASP A 601 -5.72 -34.66 31.39
C ASP A 601 -5.86 -33.78 30.13
N PHE A 602 -5.35 -34.23 28.98
CA PHE A 602 -5.60 -33.63 27.67
C PHE A 602 -6.84 -34.24 27.05
N GLN A 603 -7.94 -33.51 27.03
CA GLN A 603 -9.12 -33.86 26.23
C GLN A 603 -9.08 -33.18 24.87
N GLU A 604 -8.96 -33.96 23.79
CA GLU A 604 -9.32 -33.56 22.42
C GLU A 604 -10.81 -33.19 22.35
N LYS A 605 -11.10 -31.99 21.88
CA LYS A 605 -12.46 -31.64 21.43
C LYS A 605 -12.51 -31.67 19.91
N LYS A 606 -13.40 -32.52 19.41
CA LYS A 606 -13.85 -32.61 18.01
C LYS A 606 -14.51 -31.33 17.53
#